data_a6447e2f3c7fb0025d75f9d093c438e0
#
_entry.id   a6447e2f3c7fb0025d75f9d093c438e0
#
_cell.length_a   1.000
_cell.length_b   1.000
_cell.length_c   1.000
_cell.angle_alpha   90.00
_cell.angle_beta   90.00
_cell.angle_gamma   90.00
#
_symmetry.space_group_name_H-M   'P 1'
#
loop_
_entity.id
_entity.type
_entity.pdbx_description
1 polymer ?
#
loop_
_entity_poly.entity_id
_entity_poly.type
_entity_poly.pdbx_seq_one_letter_code
_entity_poly.pdbx_strand_id
1 'polypeptide(L)'
;MKIRLLKENEHVPMDLLMLADPSEAQIDAYLSQSLLFVLEVEEAIVGAIVILQRGKMSYEIMNVAVKESEQGKGYGRKMITFGIGEVDRRGGETLLIATGNSSIQQLALYQKCGFRMTEIIPNYFIENYADLIFENGIQCCDRIELTYFIERKE
;
A
#
# COMPACT_ATOMS: atom_id res chain seq x y z
N MET A 1 8.17 17.67 7.01
CA MET A 1 7.53 16.43 6.55
C MET A 1 6.78 15.77 7.69
N LYS A 2 5.53 15.42 7.48
CA LYS A 2 4.77 14.66 8.47
C LYS A 2 3.78 13.72 7.79
N ILE A 3 3.47 12.61 8.47
CA ILE A 3 2.45 11.65 8.05
C ILE A 3 1.32 11.76 9.06
N ARG A 4 0.10 11.97 8.57
CA ARG A 4 -1.08 12.21 9.41
C ARG A 4 -2.34 11.62 8.78
N LEU A 5 -3.36 11.41 9.58
CA LEU A 5 -4.68 11.03 9.04
C LEU A 5 -5.24 12.15 8.18
N LEU A 6 -5.90 11.76 7.09
CA LEU A 6 -6.67 12.71 6.30
C LEU A 6 -7.84 13.22 7.16
N LYS A 7 -8.07 14.53 7.13
CA LYS A 7 -9.17 15.15 7.87
C LYS A 7 -10.49 14.95 7.11
N GLU A 8 -11.60 14.90 7.85
CA GLU A 8 -12.93 14.71 7.26
C GLU A 8 -13.31 15.77 6.22
N ASN A 9 -12.83 16.99 6.41
CA ASN A 9 -13.10 18.10 5.50
C ASN A 9 -12.14 18.21 4.32
N GLU A 10 -11.16 17.32 4.24
CA GLU A 10 -10.23 17.29 3.13
C GLU A 10 -10.71 16.34 2.04
N HIS A 11 -10.41 16.67 0.78
CA HIS A 11 -10.72 15.80 -0.33
C HIS A 11 -9.77 14.60 -0.36
N VAL A 12 -10.32 13.43 -0.65
CA VAL A 12 -9.52 12.22 -0.85
C VAL A 12 -8.63 12.44 -2.08
N PRO A 13 -7.31 12.22 -1.95
CA PRO A 13 -6.40 12.39 -3.09
C PRO A 13 -6.51 11.21 -4.07
N MET A 14 -7.64 11.11 -4.77
CA MET A 14 -7.97 9.98 -5.63
C MET A 14 -6.95 9.81 -6.77
N ASP A 15 -6.51 10.90 -7.39
CA ASP A 15 -5.51 10.82 -8.46
C ASP A 15 -4.21 10.17 -7.98
N LEU A 16 -3.84 10.46 -6.73
CA LEU A 16 -2.65 9.89 -6.10
C LEU A 16 -2.84 8.38 -5.85
N LEU A 17 -3.98 7.99 -5.29
CA LEU A 17 -4.28 6.59 -5.02
C LEU A 17 -4.36 5.76 -6.29
N MET A 18 -4.83 6.35 -7.39
CA MET A 18 -4.93 5.66 -8.68
C MET A 18 -3.56 5.41 -9.33
N LEU A 19 -2.49 6.04 -8.86
CA LEU A 19 -1.14 5.67 -9.31
C LEU A 19 -0.78 4.25 -8.90
N ALA A 20 -1.26 3.80 -7.75
CA ALA A 20 -0.98 2.45 -7.24
C ALA A 20 -2.07 1.44 -7.63
N ASP A 21 -3.30 1.90 -7.81
CA ASP A 21 -4.43 1.04 -8.20
C ASP A 21 -5.25 1.77 -9.27
N PRO A 22 -5.23 1.31 -10.51
CA PRO A 22 -5.92 2.01 -11.59
C PRO A 22 -7.45 1.92 -11.54
N SER A 23 -8.01 1.14 -10.61
CA SER A 23 -9.46 0.97 -10.47
C SER A 23 -10.02 1.83 -9.36
N GLU A 24 -10.66 2.96 -9.72
CA GLU A 24 -11.35 3.83 -8.76
C GLU A 24 -12.44 3.06 -8.00
N ALA A 25 -13.15 2.15 -8.68
CA ALA A 25 -14.18 1.34 -8.06
C ALA A 25 -13.61 0.44 -6.96
N GLN A 26 -12.44 -0.14 -7.17
CA GLN A 26 -11.80 -0.96 -6.13
C GLN A 26 -11.31 -0.09 -4.97
N ILE A 27 -10.77 1.09 -5.25
CA ILE A 27 -10.36 2.03 -4.20
C ILE A 27 -11.57 2.41 -3.34
N ASP A 28 -12.68 2.80 -3.95
CA ASP A 28 -13.90 3.14 -3.24
C ASP A 28 -14.40 1.99 -2.35
N ALA A 29 -14.24 0.76 -2.83
CA ALA A 29 -14.74 -0.41 -2.10
C ALA A 29 -14.04 -0.61 -0.76
N TYR A 30 -12.75 -0.31 -0.64
CA TYR A 30 -12.04 -0.49 0.63
C TYR A 30 -11.87 0.79 1.45
N LEU A 31 -11.95 1.96 0.81
CA LEU A 31 -11.56 3.22 1.44
C LEU A 31 -12.41 3.60 2.63
N SER A 32 -13.73 3.37 2.57
CA SER A 32 -14.66 3.73 3.64
C SER A 32 -14.40 3.00 4.96
N GLN A 33 -13.76 1.85 4.92
CA GLN A 33 -13.45 1.02 6.09
C GLN A 33 -11.98 1.08 6.49
N SER A 34 -11.21 1.92 5.81
CA SER A 34 -9.76 1.98 5.97
C SER A 34 -9.32 3.25 6.68
N LEU A 35 -8.09 3.21 7.20
CA LEU A 35 -7.38 4.39 7.67
C LEU A 35 -6.60 4.96 6.50
N LEU A 36 -6.82 6.22 6.19
CA LEU A 36 -6.09 6.92 5.13
C LEU A 36 -5.16 7.94 5.77
N PHE A 37 -3.86 7.69 5.66
CA PHE A 37 -2.81 8.63 6.09
C PHE A 37 -2.24 9.32 4.86
N VAL A 38 -1.87 10.57 5.01
CA VAL A 38 -1.22 11.35 3.95
C VAL A 38 0.15 11.81 4.40
N LEU A 39 1.08 11.87 3.45
CA LEU A 39 2.41 12.42 3.65
C LEU A 39 2.41 13.86 3.16
N GLU A 40 2.65 14.78 4.07
CA GLU A 40 2.68 16.21 3.82
C GLU A 40 4.11 16.72 3.84
N VAL A 41 4.51 17.39 2.77
CA VAL A 41 5.82 18.03 2.64
C VAL A 41 5.58 19.47 2.19
N GLU A 42 6.10 20.42 2.98
CA GLU A 42 5.92 21.86 2.68
C GLU A 42 4.45 22.24 2.43
N GLU A 43 3.57 21.74 3.29
CA GLU A 43 2.11 21.98 3.27
C GLU A 43 1.37 21.37 2.06
N ALA A 44 2.04 20.53 1.27
CA ALA A 44 1.43 19.82 0.15
C ALA A 44 1.38 18.32 0.41
N ILE A 45 0.27 17.69 0.02
CA ILE A 45 0.14 16.23 0.10
C ILE A 45 0.88 15.63 -1.09
N VAL A 46 1.91 14.85 -0.81
CA VAL A 46 2.74 14.20 -1.83
C VAL A 46 2.70 12.69 -1.81
N GLY A 47 2.09 12.11 -0.78
CA GLY A 47 1.94 10.66 -0.65
C GLY A 47 0.73 10.27 0.16
N ALA A 48 0.33 9.02 0.04
CA ALA A 48 -0.80 8.47 0.78
C ALA A 48 -0.56 6.98 1.05
N ILE A 49 -1.03 6.51 2.20
CA ILE A 49 -1.05 5.09 2.55
C ILE A 49 -2.40 4.76 3.16
N VAL A 50 -2.99 3.67 2.69
CA VAL A 50 -4.31 3.19 3.13
C VAL A 50 -4.13 1.86 3.84
N ILE A 51 -4.56 1.78 5.08
CA ILE A 51 -4.42 0.59 5.91
C ILE A 51 -5.81 0.12 6.35
N LEU A 52 -6.11 -1.14 6.08
CA LEU A 52 -7.38 -1.77 6.43
C LEU A 52 -7.14 -2.85 7.47
N GLN A 53 -7.92 -2.84 8.55
CA GLN A 53 -7.92 -3.93 9.51
C GLN A 53 -8.74 -5.09 8.94
N ARG A 54 -8.09 -6.25 8.81
CA ARG A 54 -8.70 -7.46 8.24
C ARG A 54 -9.27 -8.39 9.31
N GLY A 55 -8.65 -8.41 10.47
CA GLY A 55 -9.05 -9.23 11.60
C GLY A 55 -8.62 -8.56 12.88
N LYS A 56 -8.74 -9.24 14.01
CA LYS A 56 -8.42 -8.66 15.30
C LYS A 56 -6.97 -8.17 15.39
N MET A 57 -6.04 -8.94 14.81
CA MET A 57 -4.61 -8.65 14.87
C MET A 57 -3.93 -8.58 13.50
N SER A 58 -4.73 -8.57 12.44
CA SER A 58 -4.22 -8.56 11.07
C SER A 58 -4.66 -7.31 10.32
N TYR A 59 -3.71 -6.70 9.61
CA TYR A 59 -3.90 -5.47 8.85
C TYR A 59 -3.33 -5.66 7.45
N GLU A 60 -3.80 -4.85 6.53
CA GLU A 60 -3.31 -4.84 5.16
C GLU A 60 -3.09 -3.42 4.68
N ILE A 61 -1.96 -3.17 4.02
CA ILE A 61 -1.75 -1.94 3.27
C ILE A 61 -2.46 -2.13 1.93
N MET A 62 -3.57 -1.42 1.75
CA MET A 62 -4.40 -1.51 0.54
C MET A 62 -3.85 -0.67 -0.60
N ASN A 63 -3.12 0.39 -0.27
CA ASN A 63 -2.60 1.32 -1.26
C ASN A 63 -1.47 2.11 -0.61
N VAL A 64 -0.39 2.31 -1.34
CA VAL A 64 0.69 3.24 -0.98
C VAL A 64 1.14 3.91 -2.27
N ALA A 65 1.06 5.23 -2.29
CA ALA A 65 1.35 5.99 -3.50
C ALA A 65 2.15 7.25 -3.18
N VAL A 66 3.05 7.61 -4.08
CA VAL A 66 3.85 8.83 -4.02
C VAL A 66 3.65 9.58 -5.32
N LYS A 67 3.41 10.88 -5.24
CA LYS A 67 3.28 11.76 -6.40
C LYS A 67 4.49 11.57 -7.32
N GLU A 68 4.25 11.49 -8.63
CA GLU A 68 5.32 11.18 -9.60
C GLU A 68 6.53 12.08 -9.47
N SER A 69 6.32 13.39 -9.31
CA SER A 69 7.41 14.36 -9.16
C SER A 69 8.22 14.20 -7.88
N GLU A 70 7.71 13.41 -6.92
CA GLU A 70 8.33 13.21 -5.61
C GLU A 70 8.87 11.79 -5.43
N GLN A 71 8.76 10.95 -6.44
CA GLN A 71 9.29 9.58 -6.40
C GLN A 71 10.82 9.58 -6.41
N GLY A 72 11.43 8.51 -5.90
CA GLY A 72 12.87 8.39 -5.81
C GLY A 72 13.51 9.11 -4.64
N LYS A 73 12.71 9.69 -3.73
CA LYS A 73 13.19 10.42 -2.54
C LYS A 73 13.05 9.61 -1.24
N GLY A 74 12.64 8.35 -1.33
CA GLY A 74 12.48 7.48 -0.16
C GLY A 74 11.15 7.63 0.57
N TYR A 75 10.17 8.35 0.02
CA TYR A 75 8.90 8.58 0.70
C TYR A 75 8.04 7.32 0.81
N GLY A 76 8.06 6.45 -0.19
CA GLY A 76 7.35 5.17 -0.13
C GLY A 76 7.82 4.32 1.04
N ARG A 77 9.13 4.22 1.21
CA ARG A 77 9.72 3.48 2.33
C ARG A 77 9.34 4.09 3.67
N LYS A 78 9.35 5.41 3.76
CA LYS A 78 8.96 6.12 4.99
C LYS A 78 7.52 5.85 5.37
N MET A 79 6.61 5.84 4.39
CA MET A 79 5.20 5.55 4.64
C MET A 79 4.98 4.10 5.05
N ILE A 80 5.66 3.16 4.42
CA ILE A 80 5.56 1.74 4.80
C ILE A 80 6.09 1.52 6.22
N THR A 81 7.23 2.11 6.56
CA THR A 81 7.80 2.06 7.91
C THR A 81 6.83 2.67 8.93
N PHE A 82 6.21 3.79 8.58
CA PHE A 82 5.15 4.40 9.40
C PHE A 82 3.98 3.43 9.60
N GLY A 83 3.54 2.78 8.53
CA GLY A 83 2.44 1.81 8.59
C GLY A 83 2.75 0.63 9.51
N ILE A 84 3.97 0.11 9.47
CA ILE A 84 4.41 -0.95 10.38
C ILE A 84 4.30 -0.48 11.84
N GLY A 85 4.77 0.73 12.13
CA GLY A 85 4.70 1.31 13.47
C GLY A 85 3.27 1.55 13.94
N GLU A 86 2.38 1.98 13.04
CA GLU A 86 0.95 2.17 13.34
C GLU A 86 0.28 0.86 13.72
N VAL A 87 0.52 -0.20 12.94
CA VAL A 87 -0.04 -1.52 13.20
C VAL A 87 0.48 -2.08 14.52
N ASP A 88 1.77 -1.92 14.79
CA ASP A 88 2.37 -2.32 16.07
C ASP A 88 1.71 -1.59 17.24
N ARG A 89 1.57 -0.28 17.15
CA ARG A 89 0.94 0.54 18.19
C ARG A 89 -0.51 0.16 18.44
N ARG A 90 -1.22 -0.34 17.42
CA ARG A 90 -2.61 -0.79 17.54
C ARG A 90 -2.75 -2.24 17.99
N GLY A 91 -1.65 -2.90 18.30
CA GLY A 91 -1.66 -4.30 18.74
C GLY A 91 -1.72 -5.34 17.64
N GLY A 92 -1.52 -4.93 16.38
CA GLY A 92 -1.50 -5.86 15.25
C GLY A 92 -0.31 -6.81 15.32
N GLU A 93 -0.46 -8.00 14.77
CA GLU A 93 0.60 -9.01 14.71
C GLU A 93 1.13 -9.20 13.29
N THR A 94 0.30 -8.96 12.30
CA THR A 94 0.68 -9.09 10.89
C THR A 94 0.22 -7.90 10.07
N LEU A 95 1.05 -7.51 9.12
CA LEU A 95 0.73 -6.51 8.13
C LEU A 95 1.01 -7.08 6.75
N LEU A 96 -0.01 -7.13 5.92
CA LEU A 96 0.06 -7.66 4.57
C LEU A 96 0.15 -6.52 3.56
N ILE A 97 0.92 -6.73 2.49
CA ILE A 97 0.93 -5.87 1.32
C ILE A 97 0.97 -6.76 0.09
N ALA A 98 0.33 -6.33 -0.98
CA ALA A 98 0.30 -7.12 -2.20
C ALA A 98 0.66 -6.27 -3.41
N THR A 99 1.19 -6.92 -4.44
CA THR A 99 1.47 -6.30 -5.71
C THR A 99 1.45 -7.35 -6.80
N GLY A 100 1.62 -6.93 -8.06
CA GLY A 100 1.68 -7.86 -9.18
C GLY A 100 3.05 -8.50 -9.33
N ASN A 101 3.08 -9.65 -10.00
CA ASN A 101 4.32 -10.36 -10.30
C ASN A 101 5.28 -9.54 -11.16
N SER A 102 4.78 -8.55 -11.89
CA SER A 102 5.56 -7.67 -12.78
C SER A 102 6.07 -6.41 -12.11
N SER A 103 5.64 -6.14 -10.87
CA SER A 103 6.02 -4.93 -10.12
C SER A 103 7.35 -5.12 -9.41
N ILE A 104 8.43 -5.21 -10.18
CA ILE A 104 9.76 -5.58 -9.68
C ILE A 104 10.28 -4.60 -8.63
N GLN A 105 10.08 -3.29 -8.84
CA GLN A 105 10.54 -2.26 -7.92
C GLN A 105 9.81 -2.34 -6.57
N GLN A 106 8.49 -2.58 -6.60
CA GLN A 106 7.70 -2.74 -5.40
C GLN A 106 8.06 -4.00 -4.64
N LEU A 107 8.25 -5.12 -5.36
CA LEU A 107 8.70 -6.37 -4.74
C LEU A 107 10.03 -6.19 -4.02
N ALA A 108 10.97 -5.45 -4.63
CA ALA A 108 12.25 -5.15 -4.02
C ALA A 108 12.08 -4.26 -2.78
N LEU A 109 11.28 -3.19 -2.89
CA LEU A 109 11.05 -2.23 -1.80
C LEU A 109 10.44 -2.91 -0.58
N TYR A 110 9.39 -3.71 -0.78
CA TYR A 110 8.68 -4.35 0.33
C TYR A 110 9.60 -5.33 1.07
N GLN A 111 10.40 -6.10 0.35
CA GLN A 111 11.35 -7.01 0.97
C GLN A 111 12.44 -6.25 1.74
N LYS A 112 12.91 -5.12 1.21
CA LYS A 112 13.87 -4.24 1.92
C LYS A 112 13.26 -3.66 3.20
N CYS A 113 11.95 -3.49 3.25
CA CYS A 113 11.25 -3.04 4.45
C CYS A 113 11.00 -4.17 5.46
N GLY A 114 11.34 -5.40 5.11
CA GLY A 114 11.23 -6.55 6.01
C GLY A 114 10.03 -7.46 5.75
N PHE A 115 9.27 -7.21 4.69
CA PHE A 115 8.16 -8.10 4.30
C PHE A 115 8.72 -9.36 3.64
N ARG A 116 8.01 -10.46 3.82
CA ARG A 116 8.35 -11.73 3.22
C ARG A 116 7.21 -12.19 2.31
N MET A 117 7.54 -12.79 1.17
CA MET A 117 6.54 -13.35 0.26
C MET A 117 5.88 -14.55 0.94
N THR A 118 4.56 -14.51 1.08
CA THR A 118 3.81 -15.54 1.80
C THR A 118 2.80 -16.26 0.93
N GLU A 119 2.33 -15.65 -0.16
CA GLU A 119 1.34 -16.30 -1.02
C GLU A 119 1.38 -15.74 -2.43
N ILE A 120 1.03 -16.59 -3.40
CA ILE A 120 0.81 -16.21 -4.79
C ILE A 120 -0.62 -16.60 -5.14
N ILE A 121 -1.39 -15.65 -5.68
CA ILE A 121 -2.74 -15.90 -6.16
C ILE A 121 -2.71 -15.82 -7.69
N PRO A 122 -2.68 -16.97 -8.38
CA PRO A 122 -2.57 -16.98 -9.84
C PRO A 122 -3.75 -16.30 -10.53
N ASN A 123 -3.47 -15.60 -11.61
CA ASN A 123 -4.46 -14.98 -12.51
C ASN A 123 -5.34 -13.91 -11.85
N TYR A 124 -4.97 -13.41 -10.66
CA TYR A 124 -5.76 -12.41 -9.95
C TYR A 124 -6.03 -11.16 -10.81
N PHE A 125 -5.00 -10.63 -11.48
CA PHE A 125 -5.14 -9.40 -12.25
C PHE A 125 -5.87 -9.64 -13.58
N ILE A 126 -5.78 -10.84 -14.12
CA ILE A 126 -6.53 -11.21 -15.32
C ILE A 126 -8.03 -11.30 -15.02
N GLU A 127 -8.38 -11.86 -13.86
CA GLU A 127 -9.78 -12.06 -13.45
C GLU A 127 -10.46 -10.82 -12.90
N ASN A 128 -9.70 -9.88 -12.31
CA ASN A 128 -10.25 -8.74 -11.61
C ASN A 128 -10.09 -7.39 -12.31
N TYR A 129 -9.34 -7.32 -13.41
CA TYR A 129 -9.15 -6.09 -14.18
C TYR A 129 -9.52 -6.34 -15.63
N ALA A 130 -10.21 -5.37 -16.23
CA ALA A 130 -10.72 -5.48 -17.61
C ALA A 130 -9.59 -5.46 -18.64
N ASP A 131 -8.56 -4.65 -18.41
CA ASP A 131 -7.47 -4.47 -19.36
C ASP A 131 -6.24 -5.26 -18.95
N LEU A 132 -5.45 -5.67 -19.97
CA LEU A 132 -4.15 -6.29 -19.72
C LEU A 132 -3.19 -5.25 -19.14
N ILE A 133 -2.45 -5.64 -18.12
CA ILE A 133 -1.49 -4.78 -17.42
C ILE A 133 -0.09 -5.32 -17.68
N PHE A 134 0.81 -4.45 -18.12
CA PHE A 134 2.22 -4.79 -18.35
C PHE A 134 3.10 -3.82 -17.58
N GLU A 135 4.10 -4.35 -16.90
CA GLU A 135 5.13 -3.58 -16.21
C GLU A 135 6.47 -4.29 -16.41
N ASN A 136 7.52 -3.50 -16.67
CA ASN A 136 8.87 -4.06 -16.87
C ASN A 136 8.94 -5.12 -17.96
N GLY A 137 8.08 -5.02 -19.00
CA GLY A 137 8.02 -6.00 -20.08
C GLY A 137 7.38 -7.32 -19.69
N ILE A 138 6.76 -7.41 -18.54
CA ILE A 138 6.15 -8.62 -17.99
C ILE A 138 4.65 -8.38 -17.83
N GLN A 139 3.82 -9.33 -18.26
CA GLN A 139 2.38 -9.23 -18.01
C GLN A 139 2.09 -9.42 -16.52
N CYS A 140 1.32 -8.50 -15.96
CA CYS A 140 0.85 -8.60 -14.59
C CYS A 140 -0.34 -9.55 -14.54
N CYS A 141 -0.09 -10.77 -14.09
CA CYS A 141 -1.09 -11.84 -14.02
C CYS A 141 -1.44 -12.18 -12.57
N ASP A 142 -0.43 -12.35 -11.74
CA ASP A 142 -0.52 -12.97 -10.43
C ASP A 142 -0.38 -11.94 -9.33
N ARG A 143 -1.18 -12.10 -8.27
CA ARG A 143 -1.06 -11.29 -7.06
C ARG A 143 -0.04 -11.95 -6.13
N ILE A 144 1.00 -11.21 -5.76
CA ILE A 144 2.00 -11.65 -4.78
C ILE A 144 1.66 -10.98 -3.46
N GLU A 145 1.44 -11.78 -2.43
CA GLU A 145 1.19 -11.28 -1.07
C GLU A 145 2.46 -11.39 -0.26
N LEU A 146 2.80 -10.31 0.44
CA LEU A 146 3.95 -10.26 1.33
C LEU A 146 3.44 -9.86 2.71
N THR A 147 4.03 -10.45 3.74
CA THR A 147 3.61 -10.22 5.13
C THR A 147 4.80 -9.75 5.95
N TYR A 148 4.55 -8.72 6.76
CA TYR A 148 5.45 -8.31 7.82
C TYR A 148 4.92 -8.85 9.14
N PHE A 149 5.75 -9.60 9.85
CA PHE A 149 5.40 -10.18 11.15
C PHE A 149 5.93 -9.27 12.26
N ILE A 150 5.01 -8.67 13.02
CA ILE A 150 5.38 -7.76 14.12
C ILE A 150 6.02 -8.57 15.22
N GLU A 151 7.24 -8.24 15.58
CA GLU A 151 7.92 -8.88 16.71
C GLU A 151 7.46 -8.26 18.02
N ARG A 152 6.99 -9.11 18.95
CA ARG A 152 6.63 -8.69 20.28
C ARG A 152 7.73 -9.11 21.25
N LYS A 153 8.25 -8.17 21.99
CA LYS A 153 9.19 -8.46 23.09
C LYS A 153 8.37 -8.75 24.34
N GLU A 154 8.67 -9.86 24.96
CA GLU A 154 8.08 -10.21 26.24
C GLU A 154 8.69 -9.37 27.36
#